data_110bc320dc7aa57333f3444f7a2c81f0
#
_entry.id   110bc320dc7aa57333f3444f7a2c81f0
#
_cell.length_a   1.000
_cell.length_b   1.000
_cell.length_c   1.000
_cell.angle_alpha   90.00
_cell.angle_beta   90.00
_cell.angle_gamma   90.00
#
_symmetry.space_group_name_H-M   'P 1'
#
loop_
_entity.id
_entity.type
_entity.pdbx_description
1 polymer ?
#
loop_
_entity_poly.entity_id
_entity_poly.type
_entity_poly.pdbx_seq_one_letter_code
_entity_poly.pdbx_strand_id
1 'polypeptide(L)'
;PRSAIHQTLYSADTFAQHDYLAGKKLPDIARPQAGQTNWLHFVGINDAALLKYTLEPYGIHELVIEDILSRKQRPKIEDYDNYLFIAAQVYHYTAAGKLNSDQVYLIIGKDFVLSFQQKPLGLFSQLRRQMSENPRGILGKNTAFLAYCLLDRIVDDYFIVLEEYNNRVEAIDKSLFKDENSDILGKIHRLKRDAVRLRRTLLPLRDVFYQLAVRVDFTIFKGESTVYLRDVYDHNMQLLESLDASRDMVLSMMDIYLSFQSNRMNQQMRVLTVITIIFMPLTVITGIYGMNFDNMPEL
;
A
#
# COMPACT_ATOMS: atom_id res chain seq x y z
N PRO A 1 -1.73 17.45 13.12
CA PRO A 1 -2.66 16.64 13.91
C PRO A 1 -2.11 16.44 15.29
N ARG A 2 -2.96 16.58 16.32
CA ARG A 2 -2.56 16.34 17.70
C ARG A 2 -2.28 14.84 17.86
N SER A 3 -1.19 14.48 18.53
CA SER A 3 -0.90 13.09 18.87
C SER A 3 -1.98 12.57 19.83
N ALA A 4 -2.44 11.36 19.58
CA ALA A 4 -3.39 10.66 20.45
C ALA A 4 -2.83 9.28 20.82
N ILE A 5 -3.11 8.85 22.05
CA ILE A 5 -2.78 7.52 22.52
C ILE A 5 -4.09 6.85 22.92
N HIS A 6 -4.33 5.68 22.37
CA HIS A 6 -5.49 4.87 22.67
C HIS A 6 -5.05 3.62 23.40
N GLN A 7 -5.53 3.42 24.60
CA GLN A 7 -5.21 2.25 25.42
C GLN A 7 -6.39 1.29 25.47
N THR A 8 -6.11 0.00 25.34
CA THR A 8 -7.04 -1.09 25.60
C THR A 8 -6.39 -2.06 26.57
N LEU A 9 -7.03 -2.26 27.71
CA LEU A 9 -6.63 -3.19 28.75
C LEU A 9 -7.63 -4.33 28.79
N TYR A 10 -7.17 -5.59 28.75
CA TYR A 10 -8.06 -6.72 28.88
C TYR A 10 -7.38 -7.92 29.57
N SER A 11 -8.20 -8.76 30.20
CA SER A 11 -7.81 -10.03 30.79
C SER A 11 -8.86 -11.10 30.43
N ALA A 12 -8.92 -12.20 31.17
CA ALA A 12 -10.00 -13.18 31.01
C ALA A 12 -11.39 -12.59 31.34
N ASP A 13 -11.47 -11.67 32.32
CA ASP A 13 -12.72 -11.19 32.89
C ASP A 13 -12.92 -9.68 32.80
N THR A 14 -11.88 -8.94 32.42
CA THR A 14 -11.90 -7.48 32.41
C THR A 14 -11.61 -6.89 31.05
N PHE A 15 -12.28 -5.79 30.72
CA PHE A 15 -12.04 -5.00 29.51
C PHE A 15 -12.20 -3.52 29.81
N ALA A 16 -11.22 -2.70 29.41
CA ALA A 16 -11.29 -1.25 29.57
C ALA A 16 -10.60 -0.56 28.39
N GLN A 17 -11.14 0.57 27.95
CA GLN A 17 -10.54 1.44 26.94
C GLN A 17 -10.40 2.85 27.48
N HIS A 18 -9.26 3.47 27.20
CA HIS A 18 -8.95 4.85 27.58
C HIS A 18 -8.36 5.57 26.37
N ASP A 19 -8.74 6.84 26.21
CA ASP A 19 -8.24 7.71 25.15
C ASP A 19 -7.54 8.92 25.76
N TYR A 20 -6.27 9.12 25.37
CA TYR A 20 -5.44 10.21 25.84
C TYR A 20 -5.08 11.13 24.67
N LEU A 21 -5.30 12.43 24.84
CA LEU A 21 -4.84 13.43 23.89
C LEU A 21 -3.48 13.96 24.37
N ALA A 22 -2.48 13.87 23.53
CA ALA A 22 -1.18 14.47 23.82
C ALA A 22 -1.32 16.01 23.86
N GLY A 23 -1.12 16.57 25.04
CA GLY A 23 -1.15 18.00 25.34
C GLY A 23 0.21 18.50 25.82
N LYS A 24 0.23 19.67 26.48
CA LYS A 24 1.44 20.23 27.11
C LYS A 24 1.96 19.40 28.30
N LYS A 25 1.13 18.52 28.87
CA LYS A 25 1.52 17.57 29.93
C LYS A 25 1.52 16.17 29.34
N LEU A 26 2.50 15.35 29.75
CA LEU A 26 2.55 13.94 29.45
C LEU A 26 1.31 13.25 30.06
N PRO A 27 0.60 12.39 29.31
CA PRO A 27 -0.57 11.72 29.83
C PRO A 27 -0.17 10.71 30.93
N ASP A 28 -0.95 10.66 31.99
CA ASP A 28 -0.84 9.60 33.00
C ASP A 28 -1.56 8.36 32.47
N ILE A 29 -0.80 7.47 31.81
CA ILE A 29 -1.32 6.27 31.18
C ILE A 29 -1.57 5.23 32.27
N ALA A 30 -2.77 4.65 32.26
CA ALA A 30 -3.17 3.63 33.23
C ALA A 30 -2.21 2.44 33.20
N ARG A 31 -1.71 2.05 34.38
CA ARG A 31 -0.82 0.90 34.52
C ARG A 31 -1.61 -0.39 34.44
N PRO A 32 -1.19 -1.39 33.62
CA PRO A 32 -1.84 -2.67 33.57
C PRO A 32 -1.70 -3.41 34.91
N GLN A 33 -2.74 -4.11 35.30
CA GLN A 33 -2.68 -5.02 36.45
C GLN A 33 -1.98 -6.33 36.05
N ALA A 34 -1.52 -7.10 37.03
CA ALA A 34 -0.94 -8.42 36.75
C ALA A 34 -1.92 -9.32 35.99
N GLY A 35 -1.48 -9.92 34.89
CA GLY A 35 -2.29 -10.78 34.04
C GLY A 35 -3.17 -10.06 33.04
N GLN A 36 -3.10 -8.73 32.93
CA GLN A 36 -3.76 -7.96 31.87
C GLN A 36 -2.84 -7.79 30.66
N THR A 37 -3.40 -7.94 29.46
CA THR A 37 -2.78 -7.52 28.20
C THR A 37 -3.04 -6.04 28.02
N ASN A 38 -1.99 -5.30 27.68
CA ASN A 38 -2.04 -3.86 27.44
C ASN A 38 -1.74 -3.55 25.98
N TRP A 39 -2.71 -3.00 25.26
CA TRP A 39 -2.50 -2.47 23.91
C TRP A 39 -2.52 -0.95 23.92
N LEU A 40 -1.38 -0.34 23.57
CA LEU A 40 -1.25 1.10 23.35
C LEU A 40 -1.14 1.39 21.86
N HIS A 41 -2.09 2.14 21.34
CA HIS A 41 -2.11 2.59 19.94
C HIS A 41 -1.80 4.08 19.85
N PHE A 42 -0.67 4.40 19.24
CA PHE A 42 -0.17 5.76 19.05
C PHE A 42 -0.54 6.28 17.67
N VAL A 43 -1.18 7.44 17.62
CA VAL A 43 -1.54 8.14 16.38
C VAL A 43 -0.90 9.52 16.38
N GLY A 44 -0.28 9.90 15.26
CA GLY A 44 0.35 11.21 15.10
C GLY A 44 1.70 11.34 15.80
N ILE A 45 2.59 10.37 15.61
CA ILE A 45 3.90 10.27 16.26
C ILE A 45 4.84 11.36 15.73
N ASN A 46 4.94 12.47 16.47
CA ASN A 46 5.86 13.56 16.12
C ASN A 46 6.70 14.04 17.33
N ASP A 47 6.44 13.52 18.51
CA ASP A 47 7.08 13.95 19.76
C ASP A 47 7.99 12.82 20.29
N ALA A 48 9.30 13.02 20.11
CA ALA A 48 10.31 12.06 20.58
C ALA A 48 10.35 11.97 22.12
N ALA A 49 10.07 13.05 22.84
CA ALA A 49 10.06 13.06 24.29
C ALA A 49 8.88 12.26 24.84
N LEU A 50 7.70 12.43 24.24
CA LEU A 50 6.51 11.63 24.55
C LEU A 50 6.77 10.14 24.34
N LEU A 51 7.37 9.76 23.18
CA LEU A 51 7.69 8.38 22.90
C LEU A 51 8.68 7.81 23.89
N LYS A 52 9.82 8.46 24.15
CA LYS A 52 10.82 8.00 25.12
C LYS A 52 10.19 7.78 26.49
N TYR A 53 9.45 8.75 26.99
CA TYR A 53 8.77 8.65 28.28
C TYR A 53 7.78 7.48 28.35
N THR A 54 6.98 7.31 27.30
CA THR A 54 5.92 6.28 27.30
C THR A 54 6.50 4.88 27.08
N LEU A 55 7.60 4.75 26.35
CA LEU A 55 8.22 3.46 26.01
C LEU A 55 9.27 3.01 27.04
N GLU A 56 9.76 3.90 27.90
CA GLU A 56 10.73 3.57 28.96
C GLU A 56 10.32 2.38 29.82
N PRO A 57 9.05 2.26 30.30
CA PRO A 57 8.63 1.13 31.12
C PRO A 57 8.68 -0.23 30.43
N TYR A 58 8.69 -0.25 29.09
CA TYR A 58 8.72 -1.47 28.27
C TYR A 58 10.12 -1.90 27.85
N GLY A 59 11.15 -1.14 28.22
CA GLY A 59 12.55 -1.45 27.91
C GLY A 59 12.87 -1.44 26.41
N ILE A 60 12.20 -0.57 25.64
CA ILE A 60 12.37 -0.51 24.19
C ILE A 60 13.70 0.14 23.82
N HIS A 61 14.47 -0.53 22.96
CA HIS A 61 15.78 -0.09 22.51
C HIS A 61 15.72 1.25 21.76
N GLU A 62 16.72 2.13 21.96
CA GLU A 62 16.75 3.45 21.32
C GLU A 62 16.71 3.41 19.79
N LEU A 63 17.33 2.42 19.14
CA LEU A 63 17.28 2.23 17.70
C LEU A 63 15.86 1.99 17.19
N VAL A 64 15.03 1.27 17.94
CA VAL A 64 13.61 1.07 17.58
C VAL A 64 12.85 2.38 17.65
N ILE A 65 13.13 3.22 18.65
CA ILE A 65 12.53 4.56 18.77
C ILE A 65 12.96 5.45 17.59
N GLU A 66 14.23 5.38 17.20
CA GLU A 66 14.75 6.08 16.03
C GLU A 66 14.06 5.61 14.74
N ASP A 67 13.89 4.31 14.55
CA ASP A 67 13.20 3.71 13.40
C ASP A 67 11.75 4.18 13.31
N ILE A 68 11.03 4.22 14.42
CA ILE A 68 9.66 4.74 14.49
C ILE A 68 9.61 6.22 14.08
N LEU A 69 10.59 7.01 14.46
CA LEU A 69 10.68 8.44 14.14
C LEU A 69 11.15 8.71 12.70
N SER A 70 11.96 7.82 12.11
CA SER A 70 12.61 8.00 10.79
C SER A 70 11.65 8.00 9.59
N ARG A 71 10.43 7.54 9.75
CA ARG A 71 9.32 7.58 8.77
C ARG A 71 9.53 6.83 7.44
N LYS A 72 10.62 6.06 7.28
CA LYS A 72 10.90 5.35 6.01
C LYS A 72 11.62 4.04 6.29
N GLN A 73 10.86 3.05 6.74
CA GLN A 73 11.39 1.70 6.89
C GLN A 73 10.76 0.77 5.84
N ARG A 74 11.57 -0.16 5.34
CA ARG A 74 11.02 -1.32 4.59
C ARG A 74 10.36 -2.25 5.60
N PRO A 75 9.36 -3.02 5.18
CA PRO A 75 8.82 -4.07 6.04
C PRO A 75 9.95 -4.98 6.54
N LYS A 76 10.03 -5.14 7.85
CA LYS A 76 11.03 -5.96 8.53
C LYS A 76 10.48 -6.47 9.85
N ILE A 77 11.09 -7.54 10.35
CA ILE A 77 10.90 -8.07 11.69
C ILE A 77 12.25 -8.18 12.37
N GLU A 78 12.32 -7.75 13.62
CA GLU A 78 13.50 -7.84 14.47
C GLU A 78 13.12 -8.41 15.83
N ASP A 79 13.93 -9.35 16.31
CA ASP A 79 13.74 -10.01 17.61
C ASP A 79 14.67 -9.37 18.64
N TYR A 80 14.08 -8.84 19.71
CA TYR A 80 14.77 -8.24 20.85
C TYR A 80 14.37 -9.02 22.09
N ASP A 81 15.00 -10.11 22.41
CA ASP A 81 14.78 -11.00 23.56
C ASP A 81 13.41 -10.90 24.30
N ASN A 82 12.98 -9.68 24.63
CA ASN A 82 11.76 -9.38 25.38
C ASN A 82 10.55 -8.95 24.51
N TYR A 83 10.77 -8.61 23.25
CA TYR A 83 9.73 -8.18 22.32
C TYR A 83 10.14 -8.38 20.86
N LEU A 84 9.14 -8.46 19.98
CA LEU A 84 9.32 -8.42 18.54
C LEU A 84 8.99 -7.01 18.03
N PHE A 85 9.83 -6.48 17.17
CA PHE A 85 9.57 -5.25 16.43
C PHE A 85 9.22 -5.58 14.98
N ILE A 86 8.09 -5.09 14.51
CA ILE A 86 7.62 -5.25 13.14
C ILE A 86 7.39 -3.87 12.55
N ALA A 87 8.07 -3.58 11.44
CA ALA A 87 7.78 -2.42 10.60
C ALA A 87 6.96 -2.87 9.40
N ALA A 88 5.87 -2.19 9.14
CA ALA A 88 5.01 -2.40 7.98
C ALA A 88 4.70 -1.07 7.31
N GLN A 89 4.32 -1.11 6.04
CA GLN A 89 3.88 0.06 5.29
C GLN A 89 2.47 -0.22 4.77
N VAL A 90 1.57 0.73 4.86
CA VAL A 90 0.21 0.65 4.32
C VAL A 90 0.02 1.66 3.21
N TYR A 91 -0.89 1.39 2.31
CA TYR A 91 -1.20 2.27 1.18
C TYR A 91 -2.66 2.70 1.19
N HIS A 92 -2.92 3.84 0.57
CA HIS A 92 -4.28 4.31 0.30
C HIS A 92 -4.27 5.19 -0.94
N TYR A 93 -5.37 5.19 -1.69
CA TYR A 93 -5.58 6.15 -2.76
C TYR A 93 -6.20 7.43 -2.20
N THR A 94 -5.65 8.57 -2.61
CA THR A 94 -6.26 9.89 -2.32
C THR A 94 -7.45 10.14 -3.24
N ALA A 95 -8.30 11.11 -2.89
CA ALA A 95 -9.39 11.57 -3.76
C ALA A 95 -8.91 12.01 -5.17
N ALA A 96 -7.65 12.48 -5.28
CA ALA A 96 -7.01 12.80 -6.56
C ALA A 96 -6.46 11.59 -7.31
N GLY A 97 -6.69 10.37 -6.82
CA GLY A 97 -6.26 9.14 -7.45
C GLY A 97 -4.76 8.81 -7.31
N LYS A 98 -4.05 9.46 -6.38
CA LYS A 98 -2.62 9.20 -6.14
C LYS A 98 -2.46 8.17 -5.05
N LEU A 99 -1.63 7.15 -5.30
CA LEU A 99 -1.25 6.16 -4.30
C LEU A 99 -0.27 6.78 -3.30
N ASN A 100 -0.69 6.88 -2.04
CA ASN A 100 0.13 7.32 -0.91
C ASN A 100 0.43 6.16 0.01
N SER A 101 1.51 6.27 0.78
CA SER A 101 1.89 5.28 1.78
C SER A 101 2.12 5.92 3.14
N ASP A 102 1.83 5.17 4.18
CA ASP A 102 2.11 5.52 5.56
C ASP A 102 2.75 4.34 6.29
N GLN A 103 3.52 4.63 7.34
CA GLN A 103 4.21 3.62 8.13
C GLN A 103 3.34 3.17 9.31
N VAL A 104 3.43 1.89 9.58
CA VAL A 104 2.85 1.25 10.77
C VAL A 104 3.94 0.45 11.45
N TYR A 105 4.06 0.60 12.77
CA TYR A 105 5.00 -0.18 13.55
C TYR A 105 4.26 -0.91 14.65
N LEU A 106 4.68 -2.15 14.92
CA LEU A 106 4.16 -2.97 16.00
C LEU A 106 5.33 -3.41 16.86
N ILE A 107 5.17 -3.29 18.17
CA ILE A 107 6.06 -3.89 19.17
C ILE A 107 5.22 -4.86 19.98
N ILE A 108 5.59 -6.11 19.99
CA ILE A 108 4.81 -7.20 20.58
C ILE A 108 5.65 -7.82 21.69
N GLY A 109 5.26 -7.59 22.93
CA GLY A 109 5.85 -8.20 24.13
C GLY A 109 4.97 -9.32 24.67
N LYS A 110 5.40 -9.86 25.80
CA LYS A 110 4.66 -10.95 26.49
C LYS A 110 3.27 -10.52 26.93
N ASP A 111 3.16 -9.33 27.54
CA ASP A 111 1.93 -8.83 28.15
C ASP A 111 1.49 -7.48 27.56
N PHE A 112 2.14 -7.01 26.49
CA PHE A 112 1.83 -5.75 25.84
C PHE A 112 1.96 -5.80 24.32
N VAL A 113 1.17 -4.97 23.66
CA VAL A 113 1.32 -4.64 22.24
C VAL A 113 1.31 -3.13 22.09
N LEU A 114 2.31 -2.58 21.40
CA LEU A 114 2.37 -1.17 21.07
C LEU A 114 2.25 -1.04 19.54
N SER A 115 1.33 -0.22 19.08
CA SER A 115 1.15 0.03 17.65
C SER A 115 1.24 1.53 17.35
N PHE A 116 1.90 1.87 16.24
CA PHE A 116 2.22 3.25 15.90
C PHE A 116 1.76 3.57 14.49
N GLN A 117 1.03 4.67 14.35
CA GLN A 117 0.64 5.27 13.07
C GLN A 117 1.02 6.74 13.03
N GLN A 118 1.56 7.19 11.89
CA GLN A 118 1.94 8.60 11.73
C GLN A 118 0.74 9.51 11.48
N LYS A 119 -0.26 9.02 10.77
CA LYS A 119 -1.49 9.74 10.42
C LYS A 119 -2.71 8.99 10.93
N PRO A 120 -3.80 9.71 11.24
CA PRO A 120 -5.05 9.10 11.67
C PRO A 120 -5.80 8.47 10.46
N LEU A 121 -5.28 7.38 9.93
CA LEU A 121 -5.89 6.65 8.82
C LEU A 121 -7.09 5.79 9.25
N GLY A 122 -7.27 5.62 10.56
CA GLY A 122 -8.36 4.79 11.09
C GLY A 122 -8.14 3.29 10.94
N LEU A 123 -6.94 2.83 10.56
CA LEU A 123 -6.62 1.43 10.30
C LEU A 123 -7.12 0.48 11.40
N PHE A 124 -6.83 0.80 12.67
CA PHE A 124 -7.22 -0.02 13.82
C PHE A 124 -8.49 0.45 14.53
N SER A 125 -9.15 1.50 14.04
CA SER A 125 -10.36 2.04 14.70
C SER A 125 -11.51 1.05 14.67
N GLN A 126 -11.67 0.31 13.57
CA GLN A 126 -12.71 -0.72 13.46
C GLN A 126 -12.44 -1.88 14.42
N LEU A 127 -11.19 -2.33 14.52
CA LEU A 127 -10.81 -3.39 15.46
C LEU A 127 -11.10 -2.97 16.92
N ARG A 128 -10.70 -1.75 17.30
CA ARG A 128 -10.99 -1.21 18.63
C ARG A 128 -12.48 -1.15 18.91
N ARG A 129 -13.28 -0.74 17.94
CA ARG A 129 -14.74 -0.70 18.06
C ARG A 129 -15.32 -2.10 18.21
N GLN A 130 -14.90 -3.07 17.40
CA GLN A 130 -15.33 -4.46 17.51
C GLN A 130 -15.00 -5.06 18.88
N MET A 131 -13.79 -4.78 19.41
CA MET A 131 -13.40 -5.21 20.75
C MET A 131 -14.28 -4.58 21.85
N SER A 132 -14.70 -3.32 21.68
CA SER A 132 -15.59 -2.62 22.61
C SER A 132 -17.03 -3.17 22.55
N GLU A 133 -17.54 -3.43 21.34
CA GLU A 133 -18.90 -3.97 21.12
C GLU A 133 -19.03 -5.44 21.52
N ASN A 134 -17.97 -6.24 21.29
CA ASN A 134 -17.93 -7.66 21.65
C ASN A 134 -16.59 -8.04 22.32
N PRO A 135 -16.40 -7.70 23.60
CA PRO A 135 -15.17 -8.00 24.31
C PRO A 135 -14.86 -9.51 24.39
N ARG A 136 -15.89 -10.37 24.36
CA ARG A 136 -15.72 -11.83 24.46
C ARG A 136 -14.80 -12.42 23.39
N GLY A 137 -14.69 -11.77 22.24
CA GLY A 137 -13.80 -12.21 21.15
C GLY A 137 -12.30 -12.10 21.47
N ILE A 138 -11.93 -11.21 22.42
CA ILE A 138 -10.53 -10.96 22.82
C ILE A 138 -10.23 -11.39 24.26
N LEU A 139 -11.25 -11.47 25.14
CA LEU A 139 -11.06 -11.87 26.54
C LEU A 139 -10.38 -13.23 26.61
N GLY A 140 -9.39 -13.35 27.49
CA GLY A 140 -8.60 -14.57 27.67
C GLY A 140 -7.61 -14.89 26.54
N LYS A 141 -7.56 -14.06 25.46
CA LYS A 141 -6.56 -14.20 24.41
C LYS A 141 -5.25 -13.51 24.79
N ASN A 142 -4.15 -14.07 24.31
CA ASN A 142 -2.81 -13.54 24.56
C ASN A 142 -2.42 -12.42 23.56
N THR A 143 -1.27 -11.81 23.77
CA THR A 143 -0.69 -10.78 22.89
C THR A 143 -0.47 -11.28 21.45
N ALA A 144 -0.18 -12.57 21.27
CA ALA A 144 0.01 -13.17 19.95
C ALA A 144 -1.28 -13.13 19.12
N PHE A 145 -2.44 -13.39 19.72
CA PHE A 145 -3.73 -13.27 19.05
C PHE A 145 -4.07 -11.82 18.69
N LEU A 146 -3.80 -10.88 19.60
CA LEU A 146 -3.97 -9.46 19.31
C LEU A 146 -3.05 -9.00 18.15
N ALA A 147 -1.79 -9.46 18.18
CA ALA A 147 -0.83 -9.17 17.10
C ALA A 147 -1.32 -9.73 15.75
N TYR A 148 -1.86 -10.96 15.75
CA TYR A 148 -2.53 -11.50 14.56
C TYR A 148 -3.64 -10.59 14.06
N CYS A 149 -4.57 -10.17 14.93
CA CYS A 149 -5.65 -9.27 14.52
C CYS A 149 -5.16 -7.95 13.93
N LEU A 150 -4.05 -7.40 14.42
CA LEU A 150 -3.46 -6.19 13.89
C LEU A 150 -2.78 -6.42 12.54
N LEU A 151 -2.08 -7.54 12.36
CA LEU A 151 -1.43 -7.91 11.10
C LEU A 151 -2.47 -8.26 10.02
N ASP A 152 -3.50 -9.02 10.39
CA ASP A 152 -4.63 -9.35 9.52
C ASP A 152 -5.33 -8.08 9.03
N ARG A 153 -5.55 -7.11 9.91
CA ARG A 153 -6.11 -5.81 9.52
C ARG A 153 -5.23 -5.04 8.53
N ILE A 154 -3.90 -5.14 8.66
CA ILE A 154 -2.98 -4.54 7.68
C ILE A 154 -3.13 -5.22 6.31
N VAL A 155 -3.28 -6.54 6.27
CA VAL A 155 -3.47 -7.30 5.05
C VAL A 155 -4.84 -7.02 4.42
N ASP A 156 -5.90 -6.93 5.22
CA ASP A 156 -7.24 -6.51 4.77
C ASP A 156 -7.21 -5.15 4.05
N ASP A 157 -6.47 -4.21 4.60
CA ASP A 157 -6.33 -2.87 4.00
C ASP A 157 -5.66 -2.94 2.61
N TYR A 158 -4.73 -3.89 2.42
CA TYR A 158 -4.14 -4.14 1.10
C TYR A 158 -5.13 -4.73 0.10
N PHE A 159 -6.08 -5.56 0.51
CA PHE A 159 -7.14 -6.03 -0.38
C PHE A 159 -7.98 -4.88 -0.92
N ILE A 160 -8.35 -3.91 -0.06
CA ILE A 160 -9.09 -2.71 -0.47
C ILE A 160 -8.28 -1.89 -1.49
N VAL A 161 -6.99 -1.71 -1.24
CA VAL A 161 -6.10 -0.96 -2.14
C VAL A 161 -5.94 -1.67 -3.49
N LEU A 162 -5.81 -3.00 -3.48
CA LEU A 162 -5.65 -3.80 -4.68
C LEU A 162 -6.93 -3.85 -5.52
N GLU A 163 -8.09 -3.93 -4.88
CA GLU A 163 -9.38 -3.81 -5.56
C GLU A 163 -9.52 -2.47 -6.29
N GLU A 164 -9.20 -1.37 -5.62
CA GLU A 164 -9.19 -0.04 -6.25
C GLU A 164 -8.17 0.05 -7.40
N TYR A 165 -6.98 -0.56 -7.24
CA TYR A 165 -5.99 -0.66 -8.30
C TYR A 165 -6.54 -1.43 -9.51
N ASN A 166 -7.15 -2.60 -9.30
CA ASN A 166 -7.74 -3.43 -10.34
C ASN A 166 -8.87 -2.73 -11.08
N ASN A 167 -9.74 -2.01 -10.35
CA ASN A 167 -10.80 -1.19 -10.95
C ASN A 167 -10.23 -0.12 -11.89
N ARG A 168 -9.09 0.47 -11.55
CA ARG A 168 -8.39 1.45 -12.40
C ARG A 168 -7.75 0.80 -13.62
N VAL A 169 -7.19 -0.40 -13.47
CA VAL A 169 -6.66 -1.19 -14.60
C VAL A 169 -7.78 -1.47 -15.60
N GLU A 170 -8.92 -1.99 -15.14
CA GLU A 170 -10.08 -2.25 -16.00
C GLU A 170 -10.64 -1.00 -16.68
N ALA A 171 -10.69 0.12 -15.96
CA ALA A 171 -11.19 1.37 -16.51
C ALA A 171 -10.34 1.87 -17.69
N ILE A 172 -9.01 1.69 -17.60
CA ILE A 172 -8.09 2.04 -18.68
C ILE A 172 -8.22 1.04 -19.83
N ASP A 173 -8.30 -0.25 -19.55
CA ASP A 173 -8.50 -1.29 -20.56
C ASP A 173 -9.75 -1.01 -21.43
N LYS A 174 -10.88 -0.71 -20.80
CA LYS A 174 -12.14 -0.34 -21.48
C LYS A 174 -12.05 0.95 -22.31
N SER A 175 -11.11 1.84 -21.97
CA SER A 175 -10.92 3.13 -22.67
C SER A 175 -9.85 3.09 -23.76
N LEU A 176 -9.05 2.02 -23.86
CA LEU A 176 -7.90 1.88 -24.76
C LEU A 176 -8.23 2.20 -26.23
N PHE A 177 -9.47 1.83 -26.67
CA PHE A 177 -9.92 1.98 -28.05
C PHE A 177 -10.94 3.11 -28.25
N LYS A 178 -11.39 3.78 -27.16
CA LYS A 178 -12.53 4.72 -27.22
C LYS A 178 -12.14 6.18 -27.24
N ASP A 179 -10.99 6.53 -26.70
CA ASP A 179 -10.67 7.92 -26.35
C ASP A 179 -9.44 8.40 -27.14
N GLU A 180 -9.67 9.11 -28.25
CA GLU A 180 -8.60 9.60 -29.12
C GLU A 180 -7.74 10.70 -28.47
N ASN A 181 -8.25 11.41 -27.47
CA ASN A 181 -7.62 12.58 -26.86
C ASN A 181 -7.17 12.38 -25.40
N SER A 182 -7.30 11.17 -24.83
CA SER A 182 -6.93 10.95 -23.43
C SER A 182 -5.44 10.62 -23.29
N ASP A 183 -4.83 11.10 -22.22
CA ASP A 183 -3.47 10.71 -21.78
C ASP A 183 -3.44 9.23 -21.29
N ILE A 184 -3.80 8.30 -22.20
CA ILE A 184 -3.83 6.85 -21.89
C ILE A 184 -2.45 6.36 -21.51
N LEU A 185 -1.41 6.76 -22.25
CA LEU A 185 -0.03 6.38 -21.98
C LEU A 185 0.41 6.82 -20.58
N GLY A 186 0.10 8.06 -20.19
CA GLY A 186 0.41 8.55 -18.86
C GLY A 186 -0.37 7.81 -17.76
N LYS A 187 -1.60 7.38 -18.03
CA LYS A 187 -2.40 6.55 -17.11
C LYS A 187 -1.77 5.16 -16.94
N ILE A 188 -1.38 4.48 -18.03
CA ILE A 188 -0.68 3.19 -18.01
C ILE A 188 0.63 3.30 -17.23
N HIS A 189 1.42 4.35 -17.45
CA HIS A 189 2.66 4.58 -16.71
C HIS A 189 2.43 4.81 -15.22
N ARG A 190 1.32 5.46 -14.82
CA ARG A 190 0.95 5.61 -13.41
C ARG A 190 0.63 4.26 -12.78
N LEU A 191 -0.19 3.43 -13.42
CA LEU A 191 -0.51 2.08 -12.96
C LEU A 191 0.74 1.20 -12.81
N LYS A 192 1.62 1.22 -13.80
CA LYS A 192 2.90 0.50 -13.74
C LYS A 192 3.73 0.91 -12.52
N ARG A 193 3.83 2.21 -12.21
CA ARG A 193 4.55 2.70 -11.04
C ARG A 193 3.88 2.29 -9.73
N ASP A 194 2.55 2.31 -9.68
CA ASP A 194 1.79 1.92 -8.50
C ASP A 194 1.97 0.41 -8.22
N ALA A 195 1.91 -0.45 -9.25
CA ALA A 195 2.21 -1.87 -9.12
C ALA A 195 3.61 -2.14 -8.56
N VAL A 196 4.63 -1.43 -9.08
CA VAL A 196 6.00 -1.57 -8.58
C VAL A 196 6.12 -1.15 -7.11
N ARG A 197 5.42 -0.09 -6.70
CA ARG A 197 5.41 0.38 -5.31
C ARG A 197 4.74 -0.64 -4.37
N LEU A 198 3.57 -1.13 -4.75
CA LEU A 198 2.85 -2.16 -3.98
C LEU A 198 3.69 -3.43 -3.85
N ARG A 199 4.25 -3.93 -4.96
CA ARG A 199 5.09 -5.14 -4.96
C ARG A 199 6.35 -4.99 -4.09
N ARG A 200 6.99 -3.81 -4.11
CA ARG A 200 8.19 -3.51 -3.29
C ARG A 200 7.90 -3.61 -1.79
N THR A 201 6.66 -3.49 -1.38
CA THR A 201 6.25 -3.61 0.03
C THR A 201 5.68 -4.99 0.34
N LEU A 202 4.82 -5.54 -0.52
CA LEU A 202 4.20 -6.84 -0.29
C LEU A 202 5.22 -8.00 -0.26
N LEU A 203 6.29 -7.91 -1.06
CA LEU A 203 7.36 -8.93 -1.06
C LEU A 203 8.10 -9.02 0.28
N PRO A 204 8.66 -7.94 0.85
CA PRO A 204 9.26 -8.02 2.19
C PRO A 204 8.24 -8.36 3.28
N LEU A 205 6.97 -7.95 3.13
CA LEU A 205 5.92 -8.30 4.07
C LEU A 205 5.65 -9.81 4.08
N ARG A 206 5.68 -10.46 2.92
CA ARG A 206 5.65 -11.92 2.81
C ARG A 206 6.75 -12.58 3.64
N ASP A 207 7.96 -12.04 3.54
CA ASP A 207 9.11 -12.61 4.26
C ASP A 207 8.95 -12.41 5.79
N VAL A 208 8.36 -11.29 6.23
CA VAL A 208 7.99 -11.06 7.63
C VAL A 208 6.96 -12.10 8.10
N PHE A 209 5.88 -12.29 7.35
CA PHE A 209 4.83 -13.25 7.70
C PHE A 209 5.33 -14.70 7.66
N TYR A 210 6.18 -15.04 6.69
CA TYR A 210 6.83 -16.34 6.64
C TYR A 210 7.66 -16.60 7.90
N GLN A 211 8.48 -15.63 8.34
CA GLN A 211 9.26 -15.75 9.56
C GLN A 211 8.36 -15.95 10.78
N LEU A 212 7.27 -15.19 10.90
CA LEU A 212 6.29 -15.33 11.98
C LEU A 212 5.59 -16.69 11.98
N ALA A 213 5.26 -17.23 10.81
CA ALA A 213 4.54 -18.50 10.68
C ALA A 213 5.42 -19.74 10.87
N VAL A 214 6.73 -19.65 10.56
CA VAL A 214 7.63 -20.81 10.49
C VAL A 214 8.68 -20.84 11.58
N ARG A 215 9.16 -19.68 12.07
CA ARG A 215 10.18 -19.62 13.12
C ARG A 215 9.57 -19.98 14.48
N VAL A 216 9.90 -21.16 14.94
CA VAL A 216 9.51 -21.69 16.26
C VAL A 216 10.17 -20.94 17.43
N ASP A 217 11.21 -20.17 17.13
CA ASP A 217 12.05 -19.52 18.15
C ASP A 217 11.39 -18.28 18.78
N PHE A 218 10.40 -17.70 18.14
CA PHE A 218 9.64 -16.59 18.73
C PHE A 218 8.78 -17.09 19.91
N THR A 219 9.27 -16.90 21.12
CA THR A 219 8.61 -17.35 22.36
C THR A 219 7.19 -16.83 22.52
N ILE A 220 6.88 -15.70 21.88
CA ILE A 220 5.56 -15.02 21.92
C ILE A 220 4.52 -15.76 21.07
N PHE A 221 4.93 -16.33 19.92
CA PHE A 221 4.06 -16.99 18.95
C PHE A 221 4.17 -18.51 19.02
N LYS A 222 3.82 -19.10 20.15
CA LYS A 222 3.78 -20.57 20.33
C LYS A 222 2.37 -21.13 20.30
N GLY A 223 2.21 -22.33 19.75
CA GLY A 223 0.96 -23.07 19.80
C GLY A 223 -0.07 -22.62 18.76
N GLU A 224 -1.33 -22.42 19.18
CA GLU A 224 -2.46 -22.09 18.28
C GLU A 224 -2.27 -20.83 17.43
N SER A 225 -1.43 -19.89 17.90
CA SER A 225 -1.17 -18.63 17.18
C SER A 225 -0.52 -18.85 15.80
N THR A 226 0.22 -19.94 15.61
CA THR A 226 0.89 -20.26 14.34
C THR A 226 -0.10 -20.50 13.19
N VAL A 227 -1.28 -21.04 13.49
CA VAL A 227 -2.33 -21.28 12.48
C VAL A 227 -2.85 -19.95 11.93
N TYR A 228 -3.10 -18.99 12.81
CA TYR A 228 -3.56 -17.65 12.41
C TYR A 228 -2.50 -16.89 11.61
N LEU A 229 -1.23 -17.01 11.96
CA LEU A 229 -0.15 -16.36 11.22
C LEU A 229 0.08 -16.97 9.84
N ARG A 230 -0.21 -18.26 9.67
CA ARG A 230 -0.19 -18.91 8.35
C ARG A 230 -1.28 -18.35 7.45
N ASP A 231 -2.47 -18.09 7.98
CA ASP A 231 -3.58 -17.47 7.26
C ASP A 231 -3.19 -16.07 6.73
N VAL A 232 -2.56 -15.23 7.56
CA VAL A 232 -2.05 -13.91 7.14
C VAL A 232 -0.98 -14.05 6.03
N TYR A 233 -0.11 -15.06 6.12
CA TYR A 233 0.87 -15.34 5.08
C TYR A 233 0.20 -15.74 3.76
N ASP A 234 -0.79 -16.63 3.81
CA ASP A 234 -1.52 -17.10 2.63
C ASP A 234 -2.29 -15.95 1.96
N HIS A 235 -2.93 -15.07 2.73
CA HIS A 235 -3.57 -13.85 2.23
C HIS A 235 -2.56 -12.91 1.55
N ASN A 236 -1.37 -12.75 2.11
CA ASN A 236 -0.33 -11.94 1.47
C ASN A 236 0.17 -12.56 0.15
N MET A 237 0.25 -13.89 0.06
CA MET A 237 0.56 -14.58 -1.19
C MET A 237 -0.52 -14.32 -2.25
N GLN A 238 -1.79 -14.42 -1.88
CA GLN A 238 -2.92 -14.12 -2.77
C GLN A 238 -2.87 -12.67 -3.29
N LEU A 239 -2.52 -11.71 -2.43
CA LEU A 239 -2.32 -10.31 -2.84
C LEU A 239 -1.20 -10.15 -3.87
N LEU A 240 -0.07 -10.85 -3.67
CA LEU A 240 1.06 -10.82 -4.61
C LEU A 240 0.69 -11.42 -5.97
N GLU A 241 0.02 -12.57 -5.98
CA GLU A 241 -0.43 -13.22 -7.22
C GLU A 241 -1.42 -12.34 -8.00
N SER A 242 -2.40 -11.75 -7.31
CA SER A 242 -3.36 -10.83 -7.92
C SER A 242 -2.70 -9.57 -8.45
N LEU A 243 -1.74 -9.01 -7.72
CA LEU A 243 -0.98 -7.84 -8.17
C LEU A 243 -0.11 -8.16 -9.39
N ASP A 244 0.57 -9.32 -9.41
CA ASP A 244 1.41 -9.73 -10.55
C ASP A 244 0.55 -9.97 -11.79
N ALA A 245 -0.63 -10.59 -11.68
CA ALA A 245 -1.58 -10.74 -12.77
C ALA A 245 -2.05 -9.37 -13.34
N SER A 246 -2.41 -8.44 -12.47
CA SER A 246 -2.83 -7.10 -12.89
C SER A 246 -1.69 -6.29 -13.50
N ARG A 247 -0.46 -6.46 -13.01
CA ARG A 247 0.74 -5.84 -13.59
C ARG A 247 0.99 -6.34 -15.01
N ASP A 248 0.85 -7.64 -15.24
CA ASP A 248 1.05 -8.23 -16.56
C ASP A 248 -0.03 -7.76 -17.55
N MET A 249 -1.26 -7.55 -17.07
CA MET A 249 -2.31 -6.89 -17.85
C MET A 249 -1.93 -5.46 -18.23
N VAL A 250 -1.38 -4.66 -17.30
CA VAL A 250 -0.91 -3.30 -17.58
C VAL A 250 0.22 -3.29 -18.61
N LEU A 251 1.13 -4.27 -18.58
CA LEU A 251 2.19 -4.40 -19.60
C LEU A 251 1.61 -4.75 -20.98
N SER A 252 0.67 -5.67 -21.03
CA SER A 252 -0.04 -6.02 -22.27
C SER A 252 -0.80 -4.82 -22.87
N MET A 253 -1.45 -4.00 -22.04
CA MET A 253 -2.09 -2.77 -22.51
C MET A 253 -1.10 -1.81 -23.17
N MET A 254 0.12 -1.73 -22.67
CA MET A 254 1.17 -0.89 -23.27
C MET A 254 1.51 -1.35 -24.68
N ASP A 255 1.66 -2.68 -24.87
CA ASP A 255 1.98 -3.27 -26.17
C ASP A 255 0.83 -3.09 -27.17
N ILE A 256 -0.40 -3.28 -26.71
CA ILE A 256 -1.61 -3.04 -27.51
C ILE A 256 -1.69 -1.55 -27.93
N TYR A 257 -1.46 -0.63 -26.99
CA TYR A 257 -1.48 0.81 -27.29
C TYR A 257 -0.44 1.19 -28.34
N LEU A 258 0.80 0.70 -28.21
CA LEU A 258 1.86 0.96 -29.18
C LEU A 258 1.53 0.39 -30.56
N SER A 259 0.98 -0.83 -30.63
CA SER A 259 0.51 -1.45 -31.87
C SER A 259 -0.59 -0.62 -32.53
N PHE A 260 -1.57 -0.14 -31.75
CA PHE A 260 -2.64 0.70 -32.23
C PHE A 260 -2.12 2.03 -32.80
N GLN A 261 -1.18 2.68 -32.11
CA GLN A 261 -0.52 3.92 -32.60
C GLN A 261 0.25 3.68 -33.90
N SER A 262 0.97 2.56 -34.00
CA SER A 262 1.67 2.17 -35.23
C SER A 262 0.70 1.97 -36.39
N ASN A 263 -0.40 1.28 -36.17
CA ASN A 263 -1.44 1.07 -37.20
C ASN A 263 -2.06 2.40 -37.64
N ARG A 264 -2.33 3.32 -36.71
CA ARG A 264 -2.87 4.64 -37.02
C ARG A 264 -1.88 5.45 -37.85
N MET A 265 -0.60 5.43 -37.50
CA MET A 265 0.45 6.11 -38.29
C MET A 265 0.53 5.52 -39.70
N ASN A 266 0.52 4.20 -39.85
CA ASN A 266 0.51 3.52 -41.15
C ASN A 266 -0.70 3.92 -42.00
N GLN A 267 -1.87 4.07 -41.40
CA GLN A 267 -3.08 4.52 -42.06
C GLN A 267 -2.96 5.97 -42.56
N GLN A 268 -2.41 6.87 -41.74
CA GLN A 268 -2.13 8.25 -42.12
C GLN A 268 -1.11 8.32 -43.29
N MET A 269 -0.03 7.52 -43.21
CA MET A 269 0.95 7.41 -44.28
C MET A 269 0.34 6.89 -45.59
N ARG A 270 -0.58 5.91 -45.50
CA ARG A 270 -1.31 5.42 -46.69
C ARG A 270 -2.12 6.52 -47.35
N VAL A 271 -2.87 7.32 -46.57
CA VAL A 271 -3.65 8.45 -47.11
C VAL A 271 -2.72 9.49 -47.78
N LEU A 272 -1.61 9.84 -47.14
CA LEU A 272 -0.63 10.77 -47.69
C LEU A 272 -0.02 10.24 -49.00
N THR A 273 0.32 8.93 -49.04
CA THR A 273 0.84 8.27 -50.24
C THR A 273 -0.15 8.36 -51.41
N VAL A 274 -1.44 8.08 -51.16
CA VAL A 274 -2.50 8.16 -52.20
C VAL A 274 -2.62 9.58 -52.76
N ILE A 275 -2.61 10.60 -51.87
CA ILE A 275 -2.63 12.01 -52.29
C ILE A 275 -1.40 12.31 -53.13
N THR A 276 -0.22 11.91 -52.70
CA THR A 276 1.03 12.15 -53.43
C THR A 276 1.04 11.52 -54.83
N ILE A 277 0.56 10.25 -54.95
CA ILE A 277 0.50 9.55 -56.23
C ILE A 277 -0.45 10.26 -57.22
N ILE A 278 -1.54 10.88 -56.72
CA ILE A 278 -2.46 11.64 -57.56
C ILE A 278 -1.89 12.99 -57.98
N PHE A 279 -1.32 13.72 -57.01
CA PHE A 279 -0.87 15.10 -57.29
C PHE A 279 0.50 15.20 -57.95
N MET A 280 1.40 14.22 -57.80
CA MET A 280 2.72 14.23 -58.37
C MET A 280 2.71 14.30 -59.93
N PRO A 281 1.94 13.45 -60.66
CA PRO A 281 1.83 13.55 -62.09
C PRO A 281 1.20 14.88 -62.55
N LEU A 282 0.17 15.35 -61.82
CA LEU A 282 -0.47 16.62 -62.11
C LEU A 282 0.50 17.80 -61.98
N THR A 283 1.33 17.81 -60.96
CA THR A 283 2.33 18.82 -60.70
C THR A 283 3.42 18.80 -61.81
N VAL A 284 3.81 17.63 -62.26
CA VAL A 284 4.75 17.50 -63.41
C VAL A 284 4.16 18.09 -64.68
N ILE A 285 2.90 17.72 -64.99
CA ILE A 285 2.20 18.24 -66.15
C ILE A 285 2.07 19.76 -66.07
N THR A 286 1.53 20.29 -64.98
CA THR A 286 1.36 21.76 -64.81
C THR A 286 2.71 22.50 -64.79
N GLY A 287 3.77 21.88 -64.25
CA GLY A 287 5.14 22.42 -64.28
C GLY A 287 5.73 22.53 -65.68
N ILE A 288 5.50 21.50 -66.52
CA ILE A 288 5.91 21.53 -67.93
C ILE A 288 5.15 22.61 -68.70
N TYR A 289 3.80 22.60 -68.60
CA TYR A 289 2.96 23.59 -69.28
C TYR A 289 3.05 25.01 -68.72
N GLY A 290 3.59 25.19 -67.55
CA GLY A 290 3.87 26.48 -66.92
C GLY A 290 5.24 27.06 -67.27
N MET A 291 6.07 26.36 -68.05
CA MET A 291 7.36 26.89 -68.53
C MET A 291 7.15 27.82 -69.73
N ASN A 292 8.00 28.86 -69.87
CA ASN A 292 8.01 29.74 -70.99
C ASN A 292 8.72 29.06 -72.16
N PHE A 293 7.96 28.51 -73.11
CA PHE A 293 8.48 27.92 -74.34
C PHE A 293 8.33 28.96 -75.47
N ASP A 294 9.36 29.11 -76.30
CA ASP A 294 9.28 29.97 -77.55
C ASP A 294 8.38 29.29 -78.61
N ASN A 295 8.27 27.98 -78.59
CA ASN A 295 7.39 27.23 -79.50
C ASN A 295 6.87 25.97 -78.78
N MET A 296 5.56 25.90 -78.59
CA MET A 296 4.88 24.75 -77.96
C MET A 296 3.94 24.13 -79.01
N PRO A 297 4.21 22.89 -79.52
CA PRO A 297 3.48 22.28 -80.63
C PRO A 297 1.99 22.02 -80.37
N GLU A 298 1.57 22.11 -79.09
CA GLU A 298 0.20 21.77 -78.64
C GLU A 298 -0.63 23.03 -78.30
N LEU A 299 -0.05 24.22 -78.43
CA LEU A 299 -0.71 25.52 -78.37
C LEU A 299 -0.64 26.20 -79.73
#